data_2e5bf6278348b3987713197d65e6f068
#
_entry.id   2e5bf6278348b3987713197d65e6f068
#
_cell.length_a   1.000
_cell.length_b   1.000
_cell.length_c   1.000
_cell.angle_alpha   90.00
_cell.angle_beta   90.00
_cell.angle_gamma   90.00
#
_symmetry.space_group_name_H-M   'P 1'
#
loop_
_entity.id
_entity.type
_entity.pdbx_description
1 polymer ?
#
loop_
_entity_poly.entity_id
_entity_poly.type
_entity_poly.pdbx_seq_one_letter_code
_entity_poly.pdbx_strand_id
1 'polypeptide(L)'
;MTADVRLEFFVEPFAEGRPGKHVRAAIDAVERHGLAVDVGAFGTTTAGTADVVAAAVGDLVRAALENGADRVSFQAVTASAEPALHVGDLRAALDHMIEQVEADAGTPLAEMTR
;
A
#
# COMPACT_ATOMS: atom_id res chain seq x y z
N MET A 1 -3.02 21.23 13.62
CA MET A 1 -3.62 20.54 12.48
C MET A 1 -2.82 19.32 12.14
N THR A 2 -3.45 18.16 12.18
CA THR A 2 -2.77 16.91 11.86
C THR A 2 -2.70 16.75 10.35
N ALA A 3 -1.53 16.36 9.83
CA ALA A 3 -1.39 16.05 8.42
C ALA A 3 -2.17 14.78 8.10
N ASP A 4 -2.73 14.72 6.92
CA ASP A 4 -3.34 13.49 6.45
C ASP A 4 -2.27 12.44 6.22
N VAL A 5 -2.62 11.22 6.52
CA VAL A 5 -1.76 10.07 6.35
C VAL A 5 -2.43 9.10 5.40
N ARG A 6 -1.70 8.62 4.42
CA ARG A 6 -2.15 7.56 3.53
C ARG A 6 -1.58 6.25 4.05
N LEU A 7 -2.45 5.26 4.11
CA LEU A 7 -2.09 3.93 4.57
C LEU A 7 -2.32 2.92 3.45
N GLU A 8 -1.34 2.08 3.20
CA GLU A 8 -1.50 0.92 2.33
C GLU A 8 -1.16 -0.31 3.13
N PHE A 9 -1.98 -1.35 3.03
CA PHE A 9 -1.71 -2.58 3.77
C PHE A 9 -2.01 -3.82 2.94
N PHE A 10 -1.31 -4.89 3.30
CA PHE A 10 -1.40 -6.19 2.65
C PHE A 10 -1.58 -7.24 3.73
N VAL A 11 -2.50 -8.16 3.50
CA VAL A 11 -2.80 -9.23 4.44
C VAL A 11 -2.60 -10.56 3.72
N GLU A 12 -1.73 -11.39 4.24
CA GLU A 12 -1.42 -12.67 3.62
C GLU A 12 -1.85 -13.83 4.51
N PRO A 13 -2.23 -14.97 3.95
CA PRO A 13 -2.09 -15.35 2.53
C PRO A 13 -3.12 -14.66 1.65
N PHE A 14 -2.73 -14.40 0.41
CA PHE A 14 -3.58 -13.79 -0.59
C PHE A 14 -4.17 -14.87 -1.50
N ALA A 15 -5.49 -14.84 -1.67
CA ALA A 15 -6.17 -15.71 -2.61
C ALA A 15 -6.82 -14.86 -3.69
N GLU A 16 -6.45 -15.13 -4.93
CA GLU A 16 -6.94 -14.37 -6.06
C GLU A 16 -8.45 -14.55 -6.22
N GLY A 17 -9.14 -13.45 -6.48
CA GLY A 17 -10.55 -13.45 -6.82
C GLY A 17 -11.52 -13.55 -5.65
N ARG A 18 -11.06 -13.86 -4.46
CA ARG A 18 -11.94 -13.95 -3.29
C ARG A 18 -11.18 -13.57 -2.03
N PRO A 19 -11.51 -12.43 -1.42
CA PRO A 19 -10.87 -12.05 -0.16
C PRO A 19 -11.22 -13.05 0.94
N GLY A 20 -10.20 -13.52 1.63
CA GLY A 20 -10.39 -14.43 2.74
C GLY A 20 -10.94 -13.73 3.97
N LYS A 21 -11.26 -14.52 4.97
CA LYS A 21 -11.79 -14.02 6.24
C LYS A 21 -10.86 -13.01 6.89
N HIS A 22 -9.55 -13.27 6.82
CA HIS A 22 -8.54 -12.41 7.41
C HIS A 22 -8.48 -11.04 6.72
N VAL A 23 -8.66 -11.01 5.41
CA VAL A 23 -8.67 -9.75 4.65
C VAL A 23 -9.92 -8.94 4.99
N ARG A 24 -11.07 -9.58 5.02
CA ARG A 24 -12.32 -8.92 5.39
C ARG A 24 -12.28 -8.37 6.80
N ALA A 25 -11.71 -9.14 7.73
CA ALA A 25 -11.59 -8.69 9.11
C ALA A 25 -10.72 -7.44 9.22
N ALA A 26 -9.62 -7.38 8.45
CA ALA A 26 -8.75 -6.21 8.43
C ALA A 26 -9.48 -4.99 7.86
N ILE A 27 -10.19 -5.17 6.75
CA ILE A 27 -10.95 -4.08 6.12
C ILE A 27 -12.04 -3.57 7.07
N ASP A 28 -12.79 -4.47 7.69
CA ASP A 28 -13.84 -4.09 8.63
C ASP A 28 -13.26 -3.32 9.83
N ALA A 29 -12.09 -3.72 10.30
CA ALA A 29 -11.43 -3.03 11.40
C ALA A 29 -11.11 -1.59 11.03
N VAL A 30 -10.61 -1.36 9.82
CA VAL A 30 -10.30 -0.01 9.33
C VAL A 30 -11.56 0.81 9.17
N GLU A 31 -12.60 0.22 8.60
CA GLU A 31 -13.87 0.92 8.37
C GLU A 31 -14.56 1.33 9.66
N ARG A 32 -14.37 0.56 10.73
CA ARG A 32 -14.92 0.93 12.05
C ARG A 32 -14.35 2.23 12.59
N HIS A 33 -13.22 2.68 12.08
CA HIS A 33 -12.64 3.98 12.43
C HIS A 33 -13.15 5.12 11.57
N GLY A 34 -14.15 4.86 10.73
CA GLY A 34 -14.74 5.86 9.87
C GLY A 34 -13.92 6.15 8.61
N LEU A 35 -12.96 5.30 8.29
CA LEU A 35 -12.11 5.48 7.12
C LEU A 35 -12.69 4.76 5.91
N ALA A 36 -12.66 5.44 4.77
CA ALA A 36 -13.04 4.82 3.50
C ALA A 36 -11.88 3.97 3.00
N VAL A 37 -12.20 2.80 2.49
CA VAL A 37 -11.21 1.83 2.06
C VAL A 37 -11.33 1.58 0.57
N ASP A 38 -10.19 1.59 -0.12
CA ASP A 38 -10.10 1.27 -1.54
C ASP A 38 -9.35 -0.05 -1.68
N VAL A 39 -10.03 -1.08 -2.15
CA VAL A 39 -9.45 -2.41 -2.30
C VAL A 39 -8.88 -2.55 -3.69
N GLY A 40 -7.56 -2.63 -3.78
CA GLY A 40 -6.86 -2.83 -5.04
C GLY A 40 -6.62 -4.31 -5.33
N ALA A 41 -5.97 -4.57 -6.45
CA ALA A 41 -5.68 -5.94 -6.87
C ALA A 41 -4.75 -6.67 -5.90
N PHE A 42 -3.83 -5.95 -5.27
CA PHE A 42 -2.82 -6.55 -4.40
C PHE A 42 -2.84 -5.99 -2.98
N GLY A 43 -3.31 -4.77 -2.80
CA GLY A 43 -3.31 -4.12 -1.50
C GLY A 43 -4.53 -3.26 -1.31
N THR A 44 -4.69 -2.79 -0.09
CA THR A 44 -5.83 -1.97 0.32
C THR A 44 -5.32 -0.63 0.82
N THR A 45 -5.96 0.44 0.41
CA THR A 45 -5.54 1.80 0.78
C THR A 45 -6.65 2.55 1.50
N THR A 46 -6.24 3.43 2.39
CA THR A 46 -7.13 4.36 3.07
C THR A 46 -6.34 5.62 3.43
N ALA A 47 -7.03 6.64 3.88
CA ALA A 47 -6.40 7.89 4.32
C ALA A 47 -7.20 8.52 5.44
N GLY A 48 -6.51 9.22 6.31
CA GLY A 48 -7.13 9.94 7.42
C GLY A 48 -6.10 10.69 8.22
N THR A 49 -6.50 11.21 9.37
CA THR A 49 -5.56 11.87 10.27
C THR A 49 -4.61 10.84 10.90
N ALA A 50 -3.45 11.30 11.33
CA ALA A 50 -2.44 10.42 11.92
C ALA A 50 -2.99 9.60 13.09
N ASP A 51 -3.74 10.24 13.97
CA ASP A 51 -4.29 9.55 15.15
C ASP A 51 -5.27 8.45 14.77
N VAL A 52 -6.15 8.74 13.81
CA VAL A 52 -7.16 7.77 13.37
C VAL A 52 -6.49 6.62 12.63
N VAL A 53 -5.53 6.92 11.74
CA VAL A 53 -4.82 5.89 11.00
C VAL A 53 -4.02 4.99 11.94
N ALA A 54 -3.33 5.57 12.93
CA ALA A 54 -2.56 4.77 13.89
C ALA A 54 -3.47 3.82 14.68
N ALA A 55 -4.63 4.29 15.11
CA ALA A 55 -5.59 3.44 15.82
C ALA A 55 -6.11 2.33 14.90
N ALA A 56 -6.40 2.66 13.65
CA ALA A 56 -6.87 1.69 12.66
C ALA A 56 -5.82 0.62 12.39
N VAL A 57 -4.54 0.98 12.32
CA VAL A 57 -3.45 0.03 12.10
C VAL A 57 -3.41 -1.01 13.23
N GLY A 58 -3.50 -0.56 14.47
CA GLY A 58 -3.52 -1.48 15.60
C GLY A 58 -4.63 -2.51 15.49
N ASP A 59 -5.84 -2.04 15.16
CA ASP A 59 -7.00 -2.92 15.05
C ASP A 59 -6.94 -3.84 13.83
N LEU A 60 -6.46 -3.34 12.68
CA LEU A 60 -6.38 -4.17 11.50
C LEU A 60 -5.37 -5.30 11.68
N VAL A 61 -4.25 -5.03 12.32
CA VAL A 61 -3.24 -6.07 12.58
C VAL A 61 -3.83 -7.15 13.47
N ARG A 62 -4.46 -6.74 14.57
CA ARG A 62 -5.09 -7.68 15.48
C ARG A 62 -6.17 -8.52 14.78
N ALA A 63 -7.07 -7.86 14.09
CA ALA A 63 -8.18 -8.54 13.41
C ALA A 63 -7.69 -9.52 12.36
N ALA A 64 -6.71 -9.14 11.57
CA ALA A 64 -6.15 -10.01 10.55
C ALA A 64 -5.51 -11.26 11.16
N LEU A 65 -4.66 -11.07 12.16
CA LEU A 65 -3.95 -12.19 12.80
C LEU A 65 -4.93 -13.13 13.50
N GLU A 66 -5.94 -12.59 14.17
CA GLU A 66 -6.95 -13.41 14.85
C GLU A 66 -7.82 -14.20 13.88
N ASN A 67 -7.86 -13.79 12.62
CA ASN A 67 -8.69 -14.43 11.60
C ASN A 67 -7.89 -15.21 10.56
N GLY A 68 -6.66 -15.58 10.88
CA GLY A 68 -5.89 -16.52 10.09
C GLY A 68 -4.80 -15.94 9.21
N ALA A 69 -4.52 -14.65 9.32
CA ALA A 69 -3.42 -14.07 8.56
C ALA A 69 -2.09 -14.58 9.10
N ASP A 70 -1.18 -14.86 8.20
CA ASP A 70 0.20 -15.23 8.53
C ASP A 70 1.11 -14.01 8.55
N ARG A 71 0.76 -12.99 7.78
CA ARG A 71 1.57 -11.79 7.66
C ARG A 71 0.71 -10.58 7.37
N VAL A 72 1.01 -9.49 8.04
CA VAL A 72 0.39 -8.19 7.76
C VAL A 72 1.52 -7.21 7.50
N SER A 73 1.49 -6.56 6.35
CA SER A 73 2.47 -5.54 6.00
C SER A 73 1.72 -4.25 5.76
N PHE A 74 2.28 -3.13 6.19
CA PHE A 74 1.65 -1.85 5.93
C PHE A 74 2.69 -0.76 5.77
N GLN A 75 2.30 0.30 5.08
CA GLN A 75 3.11 1.49 4.91
C GLN A 75 2.21 2.71 5.12
N ALA A 76 2.64 3.60 6.01
CA ALA A 76 1.93 4.85 6.26
C ALA A 76 2.83 6.01 5.82
N VAL A 77 2.29 6.89 5.00
CA VAL A 77 3.03 8.06 4.51
C VAL A 77 2.19 9.31 4.69
N THR A 78 2.84 10.43 4.94
CA THR A 78 2.12 11.70 5.02
C THR A 78 1.70 12.14 3.62
N ALA A 79 0.58 12.84 3.54
CA ALA A 79 0.07 13.30 2.24
C ALA A 79 1.01 14.27 1.53
N SER A 80 1.91 14.90 2.28
CA SER A 80 2.91 15.81 1.72
C SER A 80 4.15 15.09 1.20
N ALA A 81 4.30 13.80 1.49
CA ALA A 81 5.39 13.00 0.97
C ALA A 81 5.09 12.58 -0.48
N GLU A 82 6.07 11.97 -1.13
CA GLU A 82 5.85 11.42 -2.46
C GLU A 82 4.61 10.54 -2.46
N PRO A 83 3.78 10.64 -3.49
CA PRO A 83 2.54 9.87 -3.54
C PRO A 83 2.81 8.37 -3.41
N ALA A 84 1.91 7.68 -2.73
CA ALA A 84 1.96 6.23 -2.68
C ALA A 84 1.83 5.70 -4.11
N LEU A 85 2.70 4.78 -4.46
CA LEU A 85 2.72 4.24 -5.81
C LEU A 85 1.67 3.15 -5.93
N HIS A 86 0.68 3.39 -6.79
CA HIS A 86 -0.22 2.34 -7.23
C HIS A 86 0.47 1.54 -8.33
N VAL A 87 -0.05 0.38 -8.68
CA VAL A 87 0.57 -0.47 -9.68
C VAL A 87 0.81 0.28 -11.01
N GLY A 88 -0.17 1.07 -11.45
CA GLY A 88 -0.02 1.88 -12.65
C GLY A 88 1.04 2.97 -12.52
N ASP A 89 1.08 3.60 -11.36
CA ASP A 89 2.05 4.65 -11.07
C ASP A 89 3.46 4.09 -10.94
N LEU A 90 3.58 2.88 -10.42
CA LEU A 90 4.88 2.21 -10.30
C LEU A 90 5.48 1.98 -11.68
N ARG A 91 4.67 1.55 -12.64
CA ARG A 91 5.17 1.34 -14.01
C ARG A 91 5.68 2.64 -14.61
N ALA A 92 4.93 3.73 -14.47
CA ALA A 92 5.34 5.04 -14.96
C ALA A 92 6.62 5.51 -14.27
N ALA A 93 6.74 5.28 -12.96
CA ALA A 93 7.92 5.64 -12.20
C ALA A 93 9.14 4.86 -12.66
N LEU A 94 8.97 3.56 -12.91
CA LEU A 94 10.05 2.71 -13.40
C LEU A 94 10.52 3.14 -14.78
N ASP A 95 9.59 3.44 -15.68
CA ASP A 95 9.92 3.92 -17.04
C ASP A 95 10.72 5.21 -16.94
N HIS A 96 10.31 6.13 -16.09
CA HIS A 96 11.01 7.39 -15.89
C HIS A 96 12.42 7.17 -15.35
N MET A 97 12.59 6.27 -14.40
CA MET A 97 13.89 5.94 -13.84
C MET A 97 14.81 5.34 -14.90
N ILE A 98 14.29 4.49 -15.76
CA ILE A 98 15.06 3.89 -16.85
C ILE A 98 15.52 4.96 -17.83
N GLU A 99 14.63 5.86 -18.22
CA GLU A 99 14.99 6.98 -19.10
C GLU A 99 16.10 7.84 -18.50
N GLN A 100 16.04 8.09 -17.21
CA GLN A 100 17.02 8.91 -16.52
C GLN A 100 18.38 8.23 -16.48
N VAL A 101 18.41 6.92 -16.23
CA VAL A 101 19.64 6.15 -16.24
C VAL A 101 20.28 6.16 -17.63
N GLU A 102 19.48 6.00 -18.68
CA GLU A 102 19.99 6.03 -20.05
C GLU A 102 20.55 7.40 -20.42
N ALA A 103 19.85 8.46 -20.00
CA ALA A 103 20.31 9.83 -20.27
C ALA A 103 21.63 10.13 -19.55
N ASP A 104 21.74 9.74 -18.29
CA ASP A 104 22.95 9.98 -17.49
C ASP A 104 24.15 9.19 -17.99
N ALA A 105 23.90 7.96 -18.43
CA ALA A 105 24.96 7.09 -18.92
C ALA A 105 25.34 7.37 -20.38
N GLY A 106 24.47 8.04 -21.13
CA GLY A 106 24.69 8.28 -22.56
C GLY A 106 24.62 6.99 -23.39
N THR A 107 24.10 5.92 -22.81
CA THR A 107 24.02 4.61 -23.45
C THR A 107 22.69 3.96 -23.09
N PRO A 108 21.98 3.38 -24.07
CA PRO A 108 20.74 2.67 -23.77
C PRO A 108 20.96 1.55 -22.76
N LEU A 109 20.00 1.37 -21.87
CA LEU A 109 20.11 0.38 -20.80
C LEU A 109 20.34 -1.03 -21.35
N ALA A 110 19.73 -1.37 -22.47
CA ALA A 110 19.91 -2.68 -23.10
C ALA A 110 21.36 -2.96 -23.49
N GLU A 111 22.11 -1.94 -23.84
CA GLU A 111 23.53 -2.07 -24.17
C GLU A 111 24.40 -2.17 -22.91
N MET A 112 23.95 -1.58 -21.82
CA MET A 112 24.70 -1.62 -20.56
C MET A 112 24.70 -2.99 -19.91
N THR A 113 23.76 -3.84 -20.27
CA THR A 113 23.60 -5.17 -19.65
C THR A 113 24.38 -6.27 -20.37
N ARG A 114 25.14 -5.95 -21.38
CA ARG A 114 25.97 -6.92 -22.09
C ARG A 114 27.16 -7.39 -21.28
#